data_1382de87237cae73ff35dc1b3bb34b37
#
_entry.id   1382de87237cae73ff35dc1b3bb34b37
#
_cell.length_a   1.000
_cell.length_b   1.000
_cell.length_c   1.000
_cell.angle_alpha   90.00
_cell.angle_beta   90.00
_cell.angle_gamma   90.00
#
_symmetry.space_group_name_H-M   'P 1'
#
loop_
_entity.id
_entity.type
_entity.pdbx_description
1 polymer ?
#
loop_
_entity_poly.entity_id
_entity_poly.type
_entity_poly.pdbx_seq_one_letter_code
_entity_poly.pdbx_strand_id
1 'polypeptide(L)'
;MGLLSMFDMAPAVGYTYRLLTTARKVHGPIPKHPQRGSMASKTKLLTEAEIIKMPKSEYMNAAQLRFFRERLLDLQKQLRENAGATTEHLRELSFAPDPADRATLEEEHALELRTRDRERKLLKKIEKSLRMIDDGSYGYCEETGEPIGLPRLLARPTATLSLEAQERRERVQKLYGD
;
A
#
# COMPACT_ATOMS: atom_id res chain seq x y z
N MET A 1 -19.58 70.31 -33.93
CA MET A 1 -18.34 69.82 -34.48
C MET A 1 -17.89 68.68 -33.55
N GLY A 2 -18.15 67.49 -33.72
CA GLY A 2 -18.28 66.52 -34.78
C GLY A 2 -17.00 65.74 -34.88
N LEU A 3 -16.87 64.60 -34.26
CA LEU A 3 -16.01 63.55 -34.78
C LEU A 3 -16.43 62.20 -34.16
N LEU A 4 -17.14 61.40 -34.97
CA LEU A 4 -17.42 60.01 -34.86
C LEU A 4 -16.09 59.23 -34.99
N SER A 5 -15.79 58.40 -34.05
CA SER A 5 -14.78 57.36 -34.21
C SER A 5 -15.46 56.01 -34.25
N MET A 6 -15.43 55.39 -35.43
CA MET A 6 -15.83 54.03 -35.71
C MET A 6 -14.86 53.06 -35.00
N PHE A 7 -15.35 52.26 -34.06
CA PHE A 7 -14.65 51.08 -33.60
C PHE A 7 -15.07 49.89 -34.45
N ASP A 8 -14.13 49.46 -35.22
CA ASP A 8 -14.18 48.30 -36.09
C ASP A 8 -14.25 47.03 -35.26
N MET A 9 -15.24 46.23 -35.53
CA MET A 9 -15.58 45.00 -34.81
C MET A 9 -14.87 43.82 -35.50
N ALA A 10 -13.77 43.37 -34.95
CA ALA A 10 -13.08 42.16 -35.40
C ALA A 10 -13.86 40.91 -34.97
N PRO A 11 -14.03 39.91 -35.83
CA PRO A 11 -14.75 38.67 -35.48
C PRO A 11 -13.92 37.76 -34.58
N ALA A 12 -14.53 37.31 -33.49
CA ALA A 12 -13.99 36.31 -32.59
C ALA A 12 -13.86 34.96 -33.31
N VAL A 13 -12.63 34.56 -33.60
CA VAL A 13 -12.31 33.23 -34.07
C VAL A 13 -12.47 32.24 -32.91
N GLY A 14 -13.58 31.54 -32.93
CA GLY A 14 -13.85 30.45 -31.96
C GLY A 14 -12.89 29.28 -32.11
N TYR A 15 -11.88 29.20 -31.26
CA TYR A 15 -11.10 28.00 -31.07
C TYR A 15 -11.92 26.98 -30.28
N THR A 16 -12.63 26.13 -30.98
CA THR A 16 -13.20 24.91 -30.39
C THR A 16 -12.08 23.92 -30.07
N TYR A 17 -11.63 23.93 -28.82
CA TYR A 17 -10.80 22.83 -28.32
C TYR A 17 -11.62 21.54 -28.30
N ARG A 18 -11.46 20.78 -29.35
CA ARG A 18 -11.96 19.40 -29.41
C ARG A 18 -11.09 18.57 -28.48
N LEU A 19 -11.54 18.42 -27.24
CA LEU A 19 -10.96 17.50 -26.27
C LEU A 19 -11.06 16.09 -26.84
N LEU A 20 -9.97 15.62 -27.44
CA LEU A 20 -9.77 14.20 -27.76
C LEU A 20 -9.52 13.46 -26.45
N THR A 21 -10.57 13.19 -25.70
CA THR A 21 -10.56 12.25 -24.57
C THR A 21 -10.51 10.82 -25.12
N THR A 22 -9.37 10.40 -25.61
CA THR A 22 -9.06 8.97 -25.75
C THR A 22 -8.20 8.51 -24.60
N ALA A 23 -8.71 8.65 -23.37
CA ALA A 23 -8.24 7.84 -22.27
C ALA A 23 -8.71 6.41 -22.51
N ARG A 24 -7.93 5.62 -23.24
CA ARG A 24 -8.10 4.18 -23.32
C ARG A 24 -7.90 3.62 -21.92
N LYS A 25 -9.01 3.44 -21.22
CA LYS A 25 -9.11 2.68 -19.99
C LYS A 25 -8.81 1.21 -20.35
N VAL A 26 -7.53 0.84 -20.32
CA VAL A 26 -7.11 -0.56 -20.42
C VAL A 26 -7.28 -1.20 -19.04
N HIS A 27 -8.54 -1.28 -18.61
CA HIS A 27 -8.93 -2.18 -17.55
C HIS A 27 -9.67 -3.31 -18.24
N GLY A 28 -8.93 -4.35 -18.60
CA GLY A 28 -9.55 -5.64 -18.90
C GLY A 28 -10.37 -6.06 -17.68
N PRO A 29 -11.49 -6.78 -17.87
CA PRO A 29 -12.31 -7.23 -16.76
C PRO A 29 -11.45 -8.13 -15.84
N ILE A 30 -11.30 -7.70 -14.58
CA ILE A 30 -10.72 -8.55 -13.53
C ILE A 30 -11.53 -9.84 -13.51
N PRO A 31 -10.92 -11.02 -13.64
CA PRO A 31 -11.66 -12.27 -13.61
C PRO A 31 -12.40 -12.35 -12.27
N LYS A 32 -13.73 -12.39 -12.34
CA LYS A 32 -14.59 -12.56 -11.15
C LYS A 32 -14.26 -13.92 -10.55
N HIS A 33 -13.64 -13.92 -9.38
CA HIS A 33 -13.43 -15.13 -8.58
C HIS A 33 -14.77 -15.82 -8.29
N PRO A 34 -14.81 -17.17 -8.33
CA PRO A 34 -16.01 -17.92 -8.00
C PRO A 34 -16.45 -17.61 -6.57
N GLN A 35 -17.73 -17.32 -6.45
CA GLN A 35 -18.44 -16.95 -5.23
C GLN A 35 -18.23 -17.94 -4.08
N ARG A 36 -17.99 -17.36 -2.93
CA ARG A 36 -18.05 -17.86 -1.55
C ARG A 36 -18.88 -19.13 -1.36
N GLY A 37 -18.23 -20.30 -1.36
CA GLY A 37 -18.72 -21.47 -0.68
C GLY A 37 -18.40 -21.35 0.81
N SER A 38 -19.40 -21.13 1.65
CA SER A 38 -19.33 -21.22 3.09
C SER A 38 -19.06 -22.67 3.48
N MET A 39 -17.80 -23.00 3.77
CA MET A 39 -17.46 -24.23 4.52
C MET A 39 -16.37 -23.86 5.52
N ALA A 40 -16.78 -23.66 6.77
CA ALA A 40 -15.91 -23.65 7.93
C ALA A 40 -15.39 -25.07 8.21
N SER A 41 -14.52 -25.57 7.34
CA SER A 41 -13.69 -26.74 7.67
C SER A 41 -12.45 -26.22 8.39
N LYS A 42 -12.13 -26.80 9.54
CA LYS A 42 -10.84 -26.65 10.24
C LYS A 42 -9.72 -27.24 9.35
N THR A 43 -9.47 -26.63 8.22
CA THR A 43 -8.38 -27.01 7.32
C THR A 43 -7.09 -26.57 7.98
N LYS A 44 -6.18 -27.51 8.19
CA LYS A 44 -4.80 -27.29 8.60
C LYS A 44 -4.22 -26.14 7.80
N LEU A 45 -3.65 -25.14 8.49
CA LEU A 45 -2.95 -24.05 7.84
C LEU A 45 -1.80 -24.62 7.02
N LEU A 46 -1.67 -24.12 5.81
CA LEU A 46 -0.57 -24.46 4.92
C LEU A 46 0.74 -23.91 5.49
N THR A 47 1.82 -24.65 5.32
CA THR A 47 3.16 -24.16 5.59
C THR A 47 3.69 -23.36 4.41
N GLU A 48 4.69 -22.48 4.64
CA GLU A 48 5.33 -21.71 3.56
C GLU A 48 5.89 -22.61 2.45
N ALA A 49 6.47 -23.77 2.84
CA ALA A 49 7.01 -24.75 1.90
C ALA A 49 5.93 -25.41 1.02
N GLU A 50 4.74 -25.65 1.57
CA GLU A 50 3.60 -26.19 0.82
C GLU A 50 3.05 -25.16 -0.17
N ILE A 51 2.99 -23.89 0.22
CA ILE A 51 2.52 -22.81 -0.64
C ILE A 51 3.43 -22.61 -1.86
N ILE A 52 4.75 -22.66 -1.68
CA ILE A 52 5.72 -22.50 -2.78
C ILE A 52 5.62 -23.66 -3.79
N LYS A 53 5.29 -24.86 -3.33
CA LYS A 53 5.16 -26.06 -4.17
C LYS A 53 3.87 -26.12 -4.98
N MET A 54 2.89 -25.25 -4.69
CA MET A 54 1.63 -25.22 -5.42
C MET A 54 1.81 -24.79 -6.86
N PRO A 55 1.05 -25.37 -7.81
CA PRO A 55 1.13 -25.01 -9.22
C PRO A 55 0.67 -23.58 -9.43
N LYS A 56 1.25 -22.90 -10.43
CA LYS A 56 0.92 -21.52 -10.78
C LYS A 56 -0.55 -21.32 -11.18
N SER A 57 -1.23 -22.37 -11.64
CA SER A 57 -2.65 -22.33 -11.98
C SER A 57 -3.57 -22.10 -10.76
N GLU A 58 -3.09 -22.42 -9.56
CA GLU A 58 -3.83 -22.24 -8.30
C GLU A 58 -3.41 -20.96 -7.55
N TYR A 59 -2.88 -19.98 -8.26
CA TYR A 59 -2.45 -18.72 -7.67
C TYR A 59 -3.60 -18.00 -6.97
N MET A 60 -3.38 -17.56 -5.72
CA MET A 60 -4.35 -16.90 -4.83
C MET A 60 -5.65 -17.70 -4.61
N ASN A 61 -5.53 -19.02 -4.49
CA ASN A 61 -6.65 -19.87 -4.08
C ASN A 61 -7.09 -19.55 -2.62
N ALA A 62 -8.26 -20.05 -2.23
CA ALA A 62 -8.84 -19.77 -0.91
C ALA A 62 -7.93 -20.20 0.26
N ALA A 63 -7.10 -21.22 0.07
CA ALA A 63 -6.17 -21.70 1.10
C ALA A 63 -4.97 -20.76 1.25
N GLN A 64 -4.41 -20.28 0.15
CA GLN A 64 -3.33 -19.28 0.14
C GLN A 64 -3.81 -17.94 0.72
N LEU A 65 -4.98 -17.46 0.32
CA LEU A 65 -5.57 -16.22 0.86
C LEU A 65 -5.79 -16.31 2.38
N ARG A 66 -6.24 -17.47 2.88
CA ARG A 66 -6.39 -17.72 4.32
C ARG A 66 -5.06 -17.64 5.05
N PHE A 67 -4.03 -18.28 4.52
CA PHE A 67 -2.69 -18.23 5.08
C PHE A 67 -2.15 -16.81 5.18
N PHE A 68 -2.23 -16.03 4.08
CA PHE A 68 -1.76 -14.63 4.10
C PHE A 68 -2.60 -13.76 5.01
N ARG A 69 -3.91 -14.00 5.12
CA ARG A 69 -4.77 -13.29 6.07
C ARG A 69 -4.32 -13.51 7.51
N GLU A 70 -4.08 -14.74 7.91
CA GLU A 70 -3.63 -15.06 9.26
C GLU A 70 -2.25 -14.44 9.54
N ARG A 71 -1.31 -14.57 8.61
CA ARG A 71 0.01 -13.95 8.73
C ARG A 71 -0.08 -12.42 8.88
N LEU A 72 -0.97 -11.75 8.16
CA LEU A 72 -1.20 -10.31 8.28
C LEU A 72 -1.84 -9.94 9.63
N LEU A 73 -2.76 -10.76 10.13
CA LEU A 73 -3.40 -10.55 11.44
C LEU A 73 -2.40 -10.74 12.57
N ASP A 74 -1.54 -11.75 12.50
CA ASP A 74 -0.47 -11.97 13.48
C ASP A 74 0.52 -10.80 13.50
N LEU A 75 0.93 -10.32 12.32
CA LEU A 75 1.80 -9.16 12.20
C LEU A 75 1.13 -7.90 12.77
N GLN A 76 -0.16 -7.72 12.52
CA GLN A 76 -0.93 -6.59 13.08
C GLN A 76 -0.98 -6.66 14.61
N LYS A 77 -1.20 -7.85 15.16
CA LYS A 77 -1.23 -8.08 16.60
C LYS A 77 0.11 -7.74 17.25
N GLN A 78 1.21 -8.28 16.72
CA GLN A 78 2.57 -7.99 17.21
C GLN A 78 2.89 -6.49 17.21
N LEU A 79 2.56 -5.78 16.12
CA LEU A 79 2.79 -4.34 16.03
C LEU A 79 1.96 -3.54 17.05
N ARG A 80 0.72 -3.97 17.33
CA ARG A 80 -0.12 -3.30 18.34
C ARG A 80 0.39 -3.56 19.76
N GLU A 81 0.87 -4.75 20.04
CA GLU A 81 1.46 -5.10 21.34
C GLU A 81 2.74 -4.30 21.58
N ASN A 82 3.64 -4.22 20.58
CA ASN A 82 4.85 -3.42 20.65
C ASN A 82 4.53 -1.93 20.85
N ALA A 83 3.54 -1.39 20.15
CA ALA A 83 3.12 -0.01 20.29
C ALA A 83 2.61 0.33 21.69
N GLY A 84 2.01 -0.62 22.40
CA GLY A 84 1.58 -0.48 23.80
C GLY A 84 2.77 -0.33 24.76
N ALA A 85 3.73 -1.25 24.68
CA ALA A 85 4.93 -1.26 25.53
C ALA A 85 5.76 0.04 25.39
N THR A 86 5.94 0.50 24.16
CA THR A 86 6.66 1.74 23.87
C THR A 86 5.98 2.98 24.48
N THR A 87 4.64 2.99 24.56
CA THR A 87 3.92 4.13 25.17
C THR A 87 4.15 4.25 26.67
N GLU A 88 4.25 3.13 27.36
CA GLU A 88 4.54 3.09 28.79
C GLU A 88 5.97 3.55 29.06
N HIS A 89 6.92 3.05 28.29
CA HIS A 89 8.32 3.44 28.39
C HIS A 89 8.54 4.97 28.21
N LEU A 90 7.90 5.58 27.19
CA LEU A 90 7.96 7.04 26.98
C LEU A 90 7.36 7.85 28.14
N ARG A 91 6.41 7.30 28.87
CA ARG A 91 5.83 7.98 30.06
C ARG A 91 6.75 7.92 31.27
N GLU A 92 7.48 6.83 31.43
CA GLU A 92 8.39 6.63 32.57
C GLU A 92 9.65 7.50 32.48
N LEU A 93 10.15 7.75 31.26
CA LEU A 93 11.38 8.50 30.97
C LEU A 93 11.26 10.03 31.09
N SER A 94 10.11 10.58 31.47
CA SER A 94 9.86 12.03 31.37
C SER A 94 10.56 12.90 32.43
N PHE A 95 11.40 12.34 33.34
CA PHE A 95 12.03 13.08 34.43
C PHE A 95 13.50 12.76 34.58
N ALA A 96 14.39 13.50 33.89
CA ALA A 96 15.82 13.49 34.15
C ALA A 96 16.26 14.84 34.78
N PRO A 97 16.89 14.83 35.96
CA PRO A 97 17.32 16.05 36.62
C PRO A 97 18.61 16.66 36.05
N ASP A 98 19.44 15.86 35.31
CA ASP A 98 20.71 16.31 34.77
C ASP A 98 20.56 16.73 33.27
N PRO A 99 21.15 17.89 32.84
CA PRO A 99 21.15 18.34 31.47
C PRO A 99 21.80 17.37 30.46
N ALA A 100 22.85 16.63 30.88
CA ALA A 100 23.50 15.64 30.00
C ALA A 100 22.59 14.41 29.74
N ASP A 101 21.96 13.91 30.80
CA ASP A 101 20.98 12.82 30.70
C ASP A 101 19.77 13.23 29.90
N ARG A 102 19.37 14.50 29.99
CA ARG A 102 18.25 15.04 29.20
C ARG A 102 18.50 15.04 27.71
N ALA A 103 19.74 15.37 27.27
CA ALA A 103 20.08 15.33 25.84
C ALA A 103 20.02 13.90 25.29
N THR A 104 20.52 12.92 26.04
CA THR A 104 20.46 11.50 25.67
C THR A 104 19.01 11.01 25.59
N LEU A 105 18.16 11.39 26.54
CA LEU A 105 16.73 11.06 26.53
C LEU A 105 15.99 11.68 25.33
N GLU A 106 16.33 12.90 24.95
CA GLU A 106 15.73 13.55 23.78
C GLU A 106 16.09 12.81 22.47
N GLU A 107 17.34 12.30 22.34
CA GLU A 107 17.75 11.48 21.20
C GLU A 107 17.03 10.14 21.17
N GLU A 108 16.92 9.46 22.31
CA GLU A 108 16.17 8.20 22.46
C GLU A 108 14.70 8.39 22.09
N HIS A 109 14.04 9.43 22.59
CA HIS A 109 12.67 9.78 22.25
C HIS A 109 12.51 10.04 20.75
N ALA A 110 13.44 10.77 20.13
CA ALA A 110 13.39 11.03 18.69
C ALA A 110 13.50 9.75 17.86
N LEU A 111 14.36 8.80 18.28
CA LEU A 111 14.49 7.50 17.63
C LEU A 111 13.21 6.66 17.79
N GLU A 112 12.65 6.65 18.99
CA GLU A 112 11.44 5.91 19.32
C GLU A 112 10.23 6.44 18.54
N LEU A 113 10.07 7.75 18.45
CA LEU A 113 9.03 8.39 17.64
C LEU A 113 9.14 8.05 16.16
N ARG A 114 10.37 8.00 15.61
CA ARG A 114 10.59 7.55 14.21
C ARG A 114 10.20 6.09 14.01
N THR A 115 10.48 5.23 14.97
CA THR A 115 10.10 3.82 14.94
C THR A 115 8.58 3.68 14.94
N ARG A 116 7.88 4.41 15.82
CA ARG A 116 6.41 4.45 15.87
C ARG A 116 5.77 4.94 14.56
N ASP A 117 6.36 5.94 13.93
CA ASP A 117 5.87 6.41 12.65
C ASP A 117 5.99 5.33 11.56
N ARG A 118 7.07 4.54 11.56
CA ARG A 118 7.23 3.40 10.66
C ARG A 118 6.20 2.31 10.94
N GLU A 119 5.99 1.96 12.21
CA GLU A 119 5.01 0.97 12.65
C GLU A 119 3.58 1.38 12.29
N ARG A 120 3.21 2.65 12.51
CA ARG A 120 1.92 3.20 12.12
C ARG A 120 1.70 3.13 10.59
N LYS A 121 2.72 3.44 9.80
CA LYS A 121 2.67 3.32 8.33
C LYS A 121 2.54 1.85 7.91
N LEU A 122 3.19 0.92 8.61
CA LEU A 122 3.09 -0.51 8.35
C LEU A 122 1.70 -1.04 8.70
N LEU A 123 1.12 -0.63 9.84
CA LEU A 123 -0.26 -0.99 10.21
C LEU A 123 -1.27 -0.58 9.12
N LYS A 124 -1.16 0.63 8.59
CA LYS A 124 -2.00 1.09 7.47
C LYS A 124 -1.84 0.22 6.21
N LYS A 125 -0.61 -0.25 5.92
CA LYS A 125 -0.35 -1.16 4.79
C LYS A 125 -0.97 -2.54 5.03
N ILE A 126 -0.90 -3.06 6.27
CA ILE A 126 -1.54 -4.32 6.63
C ILE A 126 -3.06 -4.23 6.48
N GLU A 127 -3.68 -3.16 6.98
CA GLU A 127 -5.12 -2.93 6.83
C GLU A 127 -5.55 -2.82 5.37
N LYS A 128 -4.72 -2.18 4.53
CA LYS A 128 -4.94 -2.13 3.08
C LYS A 128 -4.88 -3.54 2.49
N SER A 129 -3.87 -4.34 2.85
CA SER A 129 -3.71 -5.71 2.35
C SER A 129 -4.86 -6.62 2.77
N LEU A 130 -5.37 -6.48 4.01
CA LEU A 130 -6.55 -7.21 4.47
C LEU A 130 -7.81 -6.86 3.66
N ARG A 131 -8.03 -5.58 3.36
CA ARG A 131 -9.11 -5.15 2.47
C ARG A 131 -8.96 -5.73 1.06
N MET A 132 -7.75 -5.74 0.50
CA MET A 132 -7.48 -6.36 -0.80
C MET A 132 -7.79 -7.87 -0.80
N ILE A 133 -7.58 -8.58 0.32
CA ILE A 133 -8.00 -9.98 0.45
C ILE A 133 -9.53 -10.11 0.41
N ASP A 134 -10.24 -9.21 1.09
CA ASP A 134 -11.71 -9.19 1.10
C ASP A 134 -12.30 -8.87 -0.28
N ASP A 135 -11.65 -7.95 -1.01
CA ASP A 135 -12.03 -7.53 -2.37
C ASP A 135 -11.57 -8.53 -3.45
N GLY A 136 -10.72 -9.51 -3.10
CA GLY A 136 -10.18 -10.49 -4.04
C GLY A 136 -9.07 -9.96 -4.97
N SER A 137 -8.51 -8.78 -4.69
CA SER A 137 -7.43 -8.15 -5.47
C SER A 137 -6.04 -8.42 -4.90
N TYR A 138 -5.93 -9.07 -3.75
CA TYR A 138 -4.66 -9.39 -3.13
C TYR A 138 -3.80 -10.31 -3.97
N GLY A 139 -2.49 -10.03 -4.02
CA GLY A 139 -1.52 -10.82 -4.79
C GLY A 139 -1.27 -10.30 -6.21
N TYR A 140 -2.03 -9.32 -6.66
CA TYR A 140 -1.87 -8.69 -7.97
C TYR A 140 -1.31 -7.28 -7.85
N CYS A 141 -0.47 -6.89 -8.83
CA CYS A 141 0.15 -5.57 -8.87
C CYS A 141 -0.89 -4.48 -9.13
N GLU A 142 -0.89 -3.41 -8.33
CA GLU A 142 -1.81 -2.28 -8.49
C GLU A 142 -1.59 -1.49 -9.79
N GLU A 143 -0.36 -1.50 -10.35
CA GLU A 143 -0.04 -0.77 -11.58
C GLU A 143 -0.26 -1.61 -12.84
N THR A 144 0.18 -2.87 -12.83
CA THR A 144 0.18 -3.72 -14.03
C THR A 144 -0.93 -4.76 -14.05
N GLY A 145 -1.53 -5.06 -12.89
CA GLY A 145 -2.49 -6.15 -12.76
C GLY A 145 -1.88 -7.57 -12.80
N GLU A 146 -0.56 -7.67 -12.95
CA GLU A 146 0.15 -8.94 -13.01
C GLU A 146 0.32 -9.58 -11.62
N PRO A 147 0.50 -10.91 -11.53
CA PRO A 147 0.79 -11.57 -10.26
C PRO A 147 2.09 -11.09 -9.64
N ILE A 148 2.08 -10.70 -8.37
CA ILE A 148 3.27 -10.28 -7.63
C ILE A 148 4.24 -11.45 -7.42
N GLY A 149 3.71 -12.66 -7.27
CA GLY A 149 4.45 -13.90 -7.01
C GLY A 149 4.53 -14.26 -5.52
N LEU A 150 4.36 -15.55 -5.25
CA LEU A 150 4.36 -16.10 -3.88
C LEU A 150 5.64 -15.82 -3.10
N PRO A 151 6.86 -15.98 -3.67
CA PRO A 151 8.09 -15.72 -2.92
C PRO A 151 8.19 -14.28 -2.41
N ARG A 152 7.74 -13.30 -3.21
CA ARG A 152 7.74 -11.90 -2.83
C ARG A 152 6.71 -11.62 -1.72
N LEU A 153 5.53 -12.21 -1.80
CA LEU A 153 4.49 -12.07 -0.78
C LEU A 153 4.84 -12.76 0.53
N LEU A 154 5.56 -13.88 0.49
CA LEU A 154 6.09 -14.54 1.69
C LEU A 154 7.14 -13.68 2.39
N ALA A 155 8.05 -13.05 1.62
CA ALA A 155 9.03 -12.13 2.17
C ALA A 155 8.39 -10.81 2.64
N ARG A 156 7.38 -10.32 1.92
CA ARG A 156 6.70 -9.05 2.22
C ARG A 156 5.20 -9.15 1.98
N PRO A 157 4.41 -9.57 2.98
CA PRO A 157 2.97 -9.78 2.85
C PRO A 157 2.17 -8.51 2.50
N THR A 158 2.74 -7.35 2.75
CA THR A 158 2.13 -6.04 2.42
C THR A 158 2.55 -5.48 1.06
N ALA A 159 3.17 -6.30 0.18
CA ALA A 159 3.58 -5.85 -1.15
C ALA A 159 2.36 -5.64 -2.05
N THR A 160 2.29 -4.47 -2.70
CA THR A 160 1.22 -4.10 -3.64
C THR A 160 1.72 -3.96 -5.08
N LEU A 161 3.03 -4.02 -5.29
CA LEU A 161 3.67 -3.90 -6.59
C LEU A 161 4.51 -5.14 -6.92
N SER A 162 4.56 -5.51 -8.19
CA SER A 162 5.51 -6.48 -8.71
C SER A 162 6.95 -5.94 -8.58
N LEU A 163 7.97 -6.81 -8.76
CA LEU A 163 9.37 -6.39 -8.70
C LEU A 163 9.66 -5.31 -9.75
N GLU A 164 9.21 -5.56 -10.97
CA GLU A 164 9.42 -4.66 -12.10
C GLU A 164 8.73 -3.30 -11.93
N ALA A 165 7.49 -3.29 -11.41
CA ALA A 165 6.76 -2.06 -11.12
C ALA A 165 7.45 -1.25 -10.00
N GLN A 166 7.95 -1.94 -8.98
CA GLN A 166 8.67 -1.32 -7.89
C GLN A 166 9.99 -0.68 -8.38
N GLU A 167 10.78 -1.40 -9.18
CA GLU A 167 12.03 -0.88 -9.76
C GLU A 167 11.79 0.32 -10.68
N ARG A 168 10.72 0.26 -11.48
CA ARG A 168 10.33 1.36 -12.35
C ARG A 168 10.00 2.60 -11.54
N ARG A 169 9.21 2.44 -10.47
CA ARG A 169 8.84 3.53 -9.58
C ARG A 169 10.04 4.14 -8.87
N GLU A 170 10.94 3.31 -8.36
CA GLU A 170 12.17 3.77 -7.70
C GLU A 170 13.10 4.49 -8.68
N ARG A 171 13.17 4.03 -9.93
CA ARG A 171 13.94 4.69 -10.99
C ARG A 171 13.38 6.07 -11.31
N VAL A 172 12.07 6.19 -11.44
CA VAL A 172 11.39 7.47 -11.66
C VAL A 172 11.62 8.41 -10.48
N GLN A 173 11.47 7.91 -9.25
CA GLN A 173 11.70 8.69 -8.04
C GLN A 173 13.15 9.20 -7.93
N LYS A 174 14.14 8.39 -8.32
CA LYS A 174 15.56 8.82 -8.36
C LYS A 174 15.84 9.89 -9.43
N LEU A 175 15.10 9.88 -10.54
CA LEU A 175 15.31 10.81 -11.64
C LEU A 175 14.65 12.18 -11.41
N TYR A 176 13.49 12.19 -10.81
CA TYR A 176 12.66 13.40 -10.69
C TYR A 176 12.60 13.97 -9.27
N GLY A 177 13.11 13.23 -8.26
CA GLY A 177 13.02 13.61 -6.85
C GLY A 177 11.56 13.86 -6.41
N ASP A 178 11.25 13.59 -5.18
CA ASP A 178 10.04 14.19 -4.56
C ASP A 178 10.46 15.42 -3.78
#